data_7b6999e8f14ea66716e908ae1fb5e86b
#
_entry.id   7b6999e8f14ea66716e908ae1fb5e86b
#
_cell.length_a   1.000
_cell.length_b   1.000
_cell.length_c   1.000
_cell.angle_alpha   90.00
_cell.angle_beta   90.00
_cell.angle_gamma   90.00
#
_symmetry.space_group_name_H-M   'P 1'
#
loop_
_entity.id
_entity.type
_entity.pdbx_description
1 polymer ?
#
loop_
_entity_poly.entity_id
_entity_poly.type
_entity_poly.pdbx_seq_one_letter_code
_entity_poly.pdbx_strand_id
1 'polypeptide(L)'
;MNEYIDKTYWIAVAHLPKWTTERTNRFIIQIIHENKMSWADFFELDKKGWKELFAFTEKELSDLEYAKNDMPRLAFIAEQLQNEGFQIIPINSSDYPVVLKENLKIKSSPPVLYIKGRKGLLQEDAVAIVGSRKAGAKALEFTDHVAKKSVKEFKVVVSGFAKGVDKQALDSTIEANGKSIIVLPQGILTFQSGFKKYYEPIVNGDVLVLSTFFPKAGWDVGLAMARNAYIYGLAKEIYVAESDSKGGTWEGVIDGLKRQRKIYVRYPEPKEKNANLKLVELGALSVNMDGKIVASKVMPSKELFEPVSKNEVKEPSATYEDGKRDIENDILELLNKGTYTTKEILLALKLDWDSRKLTNFLKKNPNIKVIAGKPAKFTRNDLISPSLFG
;
A
#
# COMPACT_ATOMS: atom_id res chain seq x y z
N MET A 1 -9.78 -24.83 21.00
CA MET A 1 -8.65 -23.86 20.99
C MET A 1 -9.24 -22.47 21.12
N ASN A 2 -8.72 -21.64 21.98
CA ASN A 2 -9.36 -20.35 22.30
C ASN A 2 -9.22 -19.42 21.09
N GLU A 3 -10.31 -19.03 20.43
CA GLU A 3 -10.35 -18.14 19.24
C GLU A 3 -9.49 -16.88 19.39
N TYR A 4 -9.29 -16.45 20.60
CA TYR A 4 -8.47 -15.34 21.01
C TYR A 4 -6.96 -15.56 20.78
N ILE A 5 -6.46 -16.77 21.10
CA ILE A 5 -5.04 -17.11 20.95
C ILE A 5 -4.67 -17.14 19.48
N ASP A 6 -5.53 -17.67 18.61
CA ASP A 6 -5.30 -17.72 17.17
C ASP A 6 -5.17 -16.30 16.58
N LYS A 7 -6.00 -15.33 17.02
CA LYS A 7 -5.93 -13.93 16.59
C LYS A 7 -4.58 -13.28 16.90
N THR A 8 -3.97 -13.61 18.03
CA THR A 8 -2.64 -13.11 18.43
C THR A 8 -1.56 -13.54 17.44
N TYR A 9 -1.57 -14.82 17.06
CA TYR A 9 -0.62 -15.35 16.07
C TYR A 9 -0.80 -14.69 14.71
N TRP A 10 -2.03 -14.45 14.27
CA TRP A 10 -2.29 -13.77 13.01
C TRP A 10 -1.76 -12.35 13.00
N ILE A 11 -1.86 -11.60 14.11
CA ILE A 11 -1.24 -10.27 14.23
C ILE A 11 0.29 -10.39 14.12
N ALA A 12 0.91 -11.35 14.82
CA ALA A 12 2.35 -11.58 14.79
C ALA A 12 2.84 -11.87 13.36
N VAL A 13 2.21 -12.82 12.70
CA VAL A 13 2.58 -13.26 11.33
C VAL A 13 2.38 -12.16 10.30
N ALA A 14 1.26 -11.44 10.37
CA ALA A 14 0.96 -10.37 9.42
C ALA A 14 1.94 -9.19 9.49
N HIS A 15 2.62 -9.01 10.63
CA HIS A 15 3.50 -7.85 10.88
C HIS A 15 4.94 -8.24 11.23
N LEU A 16 5.42 -9.37 10.69
CA LEU A 16 6.82 -9.76 10.81
C LEU A 16 7.75 -8.64 10.30
N PRO A 17 8.83 -8.30 11.02
CA PRO A 17 9.66 -7.15 10.72
C PRO A 17 10.31 -7.25 9.32
N LYS A 18 10.07 -6.24 8.47
CA LYS A 18 10.67 -6.13 7.12
C LYS A 18 10.31 -7.26 6.14
N TRP A 19 9.33 -8.11 6.46
CA TRP A 19 8.82 -9.08 5.51
C TRP A 19 7.91 -8.39 4.49
N THR A 20 8.05 -8.77 3.22
CA THR A 20 7.12 -8.33 2.18
C THR A 20 5.81 -9.11 2.30
N THR A 21 4.72 -8.54 1.82
CA THR A 21 3.40 -9.22 1.77
C THR A 21 3.51 -10.59 1.07
N GLU A 22 4.26 -10.66 -0.04
CA GLU A 22 4.46 -11.91 -0.77
C GLU A 22 5.18 -12.96 0.09
N ARG A 23 6.26 -12.56 0.78
CA ARG A 23 7.01 -13.49 1.65
C ARG A 23 6.14 -14.00 2.80
N THR A 24 5.37 -13.09 3.43
CA THR A 24 4.43 -13.47 4.50
C THR A 24 3.36 -14.43 3.99
N ASN A 25 2.78 -14.18 2.82
CA ASN A 25 1.76 -15.06 2.25
C ASN A 25 2.33 -16.43 1.86
N ARG A 26 3.55 -16.50 1.32
CA ARG A 26 4.24 -17.78 1.06
C ARG A 26 4.50 -18.55 2.36
N PHE A 27 4.89 -17.86 3.40
CA PHE A 27 5.06 -18.44 4.73
C PHE A 27 3.74 -19.01 5.29
N ILE A 28 2.64 -18.27 5.17
CA ILE A 28 1.30 -18.76 5.57
C ILE A 28 0.93 -20.03 4.80
N ILE A 29 1.18 -20.06 3.48
CA ILE A 29 0.93 -21.24 2.66
C ILE A 29 1.79 -22.41 3.13
N GLN A 30 3.09 -22.19 3.33
CA GLN A 30 4.03 -23.22 3.77
C GLN A 30 3.57 -23.85 5.11
N ILE A 31 3.24 -23.05 6.11
CA ILE A 31 2.89 -23.59 7.44
C ILE A 31 1.49 -24.22 7.42
N ILE A 32 0.47 -23.47 6.99
CA ILE A 32 -0.92 -23.91 7.15
C ILE A 32 -1.35 -24.91 6.07
N HIS A 33 -0.99 -24.66 4.79
CA HIS A 33 -1.50 -25.47 3.69
C HIS A 33 -0.60 -26.65 3.33
N GLU A 34 0.73 -26.46 3.30
CA GLU A 34 1.67 -27.51 2.92
C GLU A 34 1.98 -28.42 4.12
N ASN A 35 2.34 -27.86 5.27
CA ASN A 35 2.70 -28.62 6.46
C ASN A 35 1.51 -28.97 7.38
N LYS A 36 0.31 -28.43 7.10
CA LYS A 36 -0.92 -28.64 7.90
C LYS A 36 -0.73 -28.31 9.40
N MET A 37 0.17 -27.41 9.71
CA MET A 37 0.53 -27.02 11.07
C MET A 37 -0.29 -25.80 11.51
N SER A 38 -0.81 -25.82 12.74
CA SER A 38 -1.43 -24.62 13.35
C SER A 38 -0.38 -23.59 13.73
N TRP A 39 -0.78 -22.33 13.90
CA TRP A 39 0.14 -21.32 14.43
C TRP A 39 0.59 -21.63 15.86
N ALA A 40 -0.26 -22.23 16.68
CA ALA A 40 0.11 -22.67 18.03
C ALA A 40 1.27 -23.66 17.98
N ASP A 41 1.12 -24.74 17.20
CA ASP A 41 2.16 -25.76 17.05
C ASP A 41 3.45 -25.16 16.47
N PHE A 42 3.32 -24.25 15.50
CA PHE A 42 4.47 -23.57 14.92
C PHE A 42 5.25 -22.74 15.95
N PHE A 43 4.55 -21.94 16.77
CA PHE A 43 5.19 -21.08 17.76
C PHE A 43 5.55 -21.83 19.07
N GLU A 44 5.13 -23.07 19.26
CA GLU A 44 5.68 -23.95 20.30
C GLU A 44 7.12 -24.38 19.99
N LEU A 45 7.47 -24.53 18.71
CA LEU A 45 8.84 -24.84 18.30
C LEU A 45 9.82 -23.75 18.75
N ASP A 46 11.04 -24.18 19.07
CA ASP A 46 12.18 -23.29 19.27
C ASP A 46 12.92 -23.02 17.95
N LYS A 47 13.95 -22.20 18.00
CA LYS A 47 14.78 -21.87 16.83
C LYS A 47 15.39 -23.10 16.15
N LYS A 48 15.77 -24.11 16.95
CA LYS A 48 16.34 -25.35 16.43
C LYS A 48 15.29 -26.14 15.66
N GLY A 49 14.08 -26.29 16.22
CA GLY A 49 12.96 -26.93 15.56
C GLY A 49 12.57 -26.25 14.27
N TRP A 50 12.52 -24.92 14.23
CA TRP A 50 12.27 -24.19 12.99
C TRP A 50 13.36 -24.41 11.94
N LYS A 51 14.64 -24.46 12.34
CA LYS A 51 15.76 -24.69 11.43
C LYS A 51 15.78 -26.12 10.86
N GLU A 52 15.36 -27.09 11.65
CA GLU A 52 15.31 -28.50 11.23
C GLU A 52 14.14 -28.77 10.28
N LEU A 53 12.98 -28.15 10.50
CA LEU A 53 11.76 -28.40 9.73
C LEU A 53 11.59 -27.47 8.52
N PHE A 54 12.19 -26.30 8.54
CA PHE A 54 11.99 -25.28 7.52
C PHE A 54 13.32 -24.67 7.07
N ALA A 55 13.42 -24.35 5.78
CA ALA A 55 14.61 -23.70 5.19
C ALA A 55 14.63 -22.19 5.44
N PHE A 56 14.52 -21.75 6.71
CA PHE A 56 14.60 -20.33 7.07
C PHE A 56 16.05 -19.83 7.11
N THR A 57 16.27 -18.61 6.65
CA THR A 57 17.51 -17.90 6.85
C THR A 57 17.71 -17.50 8.32
N GLU A 58 18.95 -17.28 8.77
CA GLU A 58 19.21 -16.83 10.15
C GLU A 58 18.49 -15.51 10.48
N LYS A 59 18.29 -14.65 9.50
CA LYS A 59 17.52 -13.42 9.67
C LYS A 59 16.03 -13.72 9.91
N GLU A 60 15.43 -14.60 9.13
CA GLU A 60 14.03 -14.99 9.30
C GLU A 60 13.82 -15.69 10.66
N LEU A 61 14.76 -16.54 11.07
CA LEU A 61 14.73 -17.14 12.41
C LEU A 61 14.76 -16.08 13.52
N SER A 62 15.61 -15.04 13.37
CA SER A 62 15.64 -13.93 14.33
C SER A 62 14.35 -13.12 14.35
N ASP A 63 13.74 -12.86 13.18
CA ASP A 63 12.47 -12.15 13.07
C ASP A 63 11.33 -12.96 13.72
N LEU A 64 11.33 -14.29 13.57
CA LEU A 64 10.36 -15.20 14.20
C LEU A 64 10.56 -15.28 15.72
N GLU A 65 11.80 -15.37 16.21
CA GLU A 65 12.09 -15.29 17.65
C GLU A 65 11.60 -13.96 18.24
N TYR A 66 11.86 -12.86 17.56
CA TYR A 66 11.35 -11.55 17.97
C TYR A 66 9.81 -11.55 18.09
N ALA A 67 9.12 -12.07 17.07
CA ALA A 67 7.65 -12.16 17.07
C ALA A 67 7.15 -13.07 18.20
N LYS A 68 7.80 -14.22 18.44
CA LYS A 68 7.47 -15.13 19.55
C LYS A 68 7.61 -14.45 20.91
N ASN A 69 8.69 -13.72 21.13
CA ASN A 69 8.94 -12.99 22.38
C ASN A 69 7.96 -11.81 22.58
N ASP A 70 7.40 -11.26 21.50
CA ASP A 70 6.43 -10.15 21.53
C ASP A 70 4.97 -10.61 21.73
N MET A 71 4.71 -11.92 21.77
CA MET A 71 3.35 -12.48 21.90
C MET A 71 2.54 -11.90 23.07
N PRO A 72 3.10 -11.66 24.29
CA PRO A 72 2.32 -11.08 25.38
C PRO A 72 1.77 -9.69 25.02
N ARG A 73 2.56 -8.85 24.36
CA ARG A 73 2.12 -7.52 23.88
C ARG A 73 1.07 -7.62 22.79
N LEU A 74 1.22 -8.57 21.87
CA LEU A 74 0.27 -8.80 20.79
C LEU A 74 -1.04 -9.38 21.29
N ALA A 75 -1.01 -10.23 22.32
CA ALA A 75 -2.19 -10.76 23.00
C ALA A 75 -3.03 -9.62 23.61
N PHE A 76 -2.39 -8.65 24.27
CA PHE A 76 -3.07 -7.47 24.78
C PHE A 76 -3.73 -6.64 23.67
N ILE A 77 -3.09 -6.51 22.51
CA ILE A 77 -3.68 -5.82 21.34
C ILE A 77 -4.86 -6.61 20.78
N ALA A 78 -4.77 -7.94 20.69
CA ALA A 78 -5.86 -8.79 20.22
C ALA A 78 -7.08 -8.68 21.16
N GLU A 79 -6.84 -8.67 22.47
CA GLU A 79 -7.87 -8.47 23.50
C GLU A 79 -8.53 -7.10 23.36
N GLN A 80 -7.74 -6.04 23.22
CA GLN A 80 -8.26 -4.68 23.00
C GLN A 80 -9.14 -4.62 21.76
N LEU A 81 -8.70 -5.19 20.64
CA LEU A 81 -9.48 -5.24 19.39
C LEU A 81 -10.83 -5.93 19.62
N GLN A 82 -10.82 -7.06 20.30
CA GLN A 82 -12.04 -7.82 20.58
C GLN A 82 -12.99 -7.06 21.52
N ASN A 83 -12.49 -6.51 22.60
CA ASN A 83 -13.30 -5.77 23.58
C ASN A 83 -13.92 -4.50 22.98
N GLU A 84 -13.22 -3.86 22.03
CA GLU A 84 -13.73 -2.70 21.28
C GLU A 84 -14.60 -3.09 20.07
N GLY A 85 -14.90 -4.38 19.85
CA GLY A 85 -15.78 -4.88 18.79
C GLY A 85 -15.15 -4.86 17.39
N PHE A 86 -13.84 -4.89 17.29
CA PHE A 86 -13.14 -5.11 16.03
C PHE A 86 -13.03 -6.59 15.69
N GLN A 87 -13.02 -6.90 14.41
CA GLN A 87 -12.83 -8.26 13.90
C GLN A 87 -11.50 -8.35 13.14
N ILE A 88 -10.85 -9.51 13.25
CA ILE A 88 -9.63 -9.84 12.52
C ILE A 88 -10.01 -10.91 11.50
N ILE A 89 -9.77 -10.66 10.22
CA ILE A 89 -10.10 -11.58 9.13
C ILE A 89 -8.78 -12.00 8.45
N PRO A 90 -8.28 -13.20 8.75
CA PRO A 90 -7.10 -13.76 8.10
C PRO A 90 -7.34 -14.07 6.62
N ILE A 91 -6.28 -14.08 5.82
CA ILE A 91 -6.35 -14.34 4.37
C ILE A 91 -6.92 -15.73 4.02
N ASN A 92 -6.82 -16.71 4.91
CA ASN A 92 -7.38 -18.06 4.74
C ASN A 92 -8.82 -18.18 5.24
N SER A 93 -9.40 -17.14 5.83
CA SER A 93 -10.80 -17.13 6.26
C SER A 93 -11.78 -17.14 5.08
N SER A 94 -12.94 -17.79 5.26
CA SER A 94 -14.06 -17.69 4.32
C SER A 94 -14.67 -16.29 4.23
N ASP A 95 -14.51 -15.48 5.27
CA ASP A 95 -14.95 -14.08 5.33
C ASP A 95 -14.01 -13.13 4.56
N TYR A 96 -12.83 -13.59 4.14
CA TYR A 96 -11.88 -12.75 3.39
C TYR A 96 -12.39 -12.52 1.95
N PRO A 97 -12.43 -11.25 1.46
CA PRO A 97 -13.04 -10.94 0.16
C PRO A 97 -12.28 -11.61 -1.00
N VAL A 98 -13.00 -12.45 -1.76
CA VAL A 98 -12.45 -13.17 -2.93
C VAL A 98 -11.93 -12.18 -3.96
N VAL A 99 -12.69 -11.09 -4.22
CA VAL A 99 -12.32 -10.04 -5.17
C VAL A 99 -10.95 -9.40 -4.85
N LEU A 100 -10.63 -9.25 -3.56
CA LEU A 100 -9.35 -8.70 -3.13
C LEU A 100 -8.19 -9.65 -3.46
N LYS A 101 -8.37 -10.96 -3.21
CA LYS A 101 -7.38 -12.00 -3.57
C LYS A 101 -7.15 -12.07 -5.08
N GLU A 102 -8.24 -12.05 -5.87
CA GLU A 102 -8.18 -12.12 -7.32
C GLU A 102 -7.46 -10.92 -7.93
N ASN A 103 -7.71 -9.72 -7.40
CA ASN A 103 -7.14 -8.49 -7.92
C ASN A 103 -5.69 -8.26 -7.50
N LEU A 104 -5.31 -8.66 -6.29
CA LEU A 104 -3.98 -8.39 -5.74
C LEU A 104 -3.04 -9.59 -5.80
N LYS A 105 -3.59 -10.81 -5.94
CA LYS A 105 -2.84 -12.09 -5.95
C LYS A 105 -1.99 -12.25 -4.68
N ILE A 106 -1.24 -13.32 -4.60
CA ILE A 106 -0.35 -13.62 -3.46
C ILE A 106 0.64 -12.51 -3.14
N LYS A 107 1.07 -11.77 -4.16
CA LYS A 107 2.10 -10.74 -4.04
C LYS A 107 1.67 -9.54 -3.19
N SER A 108 0.40 -9.18 -3.24
CA SER A 108 -0.08 -7.92 -2.67
C SER A 108 -1.34 -8.05 -1.79
N SER A 109 -1.95 -9.24 -1.68
CA SER A 109 -3.10 -9.47 -0.80
C SER A 109 -2.67 -9.38 0.66
N PRO A 110 -3.25 -8.48 1.49
CA PRO A 110 -2.85 -8.35 2.88
C PRO A 110 -3.12 -9.64 3.66
N PRO A 111 -2.18 -10.11 4.51
CA PRO A 111 -2.35 -11.34 5.28
C PRO A 111 -3.55 -11.32 6.24
N VAL A 112 -3.91 -10.12 6.71
CA VAL A 112 -4.98 -9.90 7.68
C VAL A 112 -5.72 -8.60 7.35
N LEU A 113 -7.04 -8.61 7.55
CA LEU A 113 -7.88 -7.42 7.56
C LEU A 113 -8.38 -7.17 8.98
N TYR A 114 -8.26 -5.94 9.46
CA TYR A 114 -8.87 -5.43 10.69
C TYR A 114 -10.10 -4.64 10.32
N ILE A 115 -11.27 -5.01 10.83
CA ILE A 115 -12.52 -4.37 10.45
C ILE A 115 -13.38 -3.97 11.65
N LYS A 116 -14.24 -2.98 11.45
CA LYS A 116 -15.36 -2.63 12.32
C LYS A 116 -16.59 -2.30 11.49
N GLY A 117 -17.72 -2.90 11.83
CA GLY A 117 -18.98 -2.83 11.07
C GLY A 117 -19.38 -4.20 10.52
N ARG A 118 -20.33 -4.22 9.59
CA ARG A 118 -20.91 -5.44 9.04
C ARG A 118 -19.98 -6.12 8.01
N LYS A 119 -19.34 -7.24 8.39
CA LYS A 119 -18.37 -7.97 7.54
C LYS A 119 -18.95 -8.40 6.17
N GLY A 120 -20.26 -8.63 6.08
CA GLY A 120 -20.92 -9.01 4.83
C GLY A 120 -20.72 -8.03 3.68
N LEU A 121 -20.43 -6.74 3.97
CA LEU A 121 -20.10 -5.73 2.94
C LEU A 121 -18.86 -6.09 2.12
N LEU A 122 -17.95 -6.91 2.65
CA LEU A 122 -16.76 -7.37 1.94
C LEU A 122 -17.07 -8.35 0.81
N GLN A 123 -18.25 -8.94 0.80
CA GLN A 123 -18.68 -9.92 -0.21
C GLN A 123 -19.67 -9.33 -1.22
N GLU A 124 -20.14 -8.09 -1.00
CA GLU A 124 -21.05 -7.41 -1.91
C GLU A 124 -20.31 -6.81 -3.11
N ASP A 125 -21.02 -6.61 -4.22
CA ASP A 125 -20.44 -5.93 -5.39
C ASP A 125 -20.06 -4.50 -5.05
N ALA A 126 -18.82 -4.14 -5.38
CA ALA A 126 -18.27 -2.86 -4.98
C ALA A 126 -17.65 -2.07 -6.14
N VAL A 127 -17.74 -0.74 -6.02
CA VAL A 127 -17.08 0.22 -6.90
C VAL A 127 -16.16 1.12 -6.08
N ALA A 128 -14.98 1.42 -6.59
CA ALA A 128 -14.09 2.39 -5.98
C ALA A 128 -14.33 3.78 -6.59
N ILE A 129 -14.41 4.80 -5.73
CA ILE A 129 -14.44 6.20 -6.16
C ILE A 129 -13.22 6.89 -5.55
N VAL A 130 -12.34 7.40 -6.41
CA VAL A 130 -11.03 7.94 -6.02
C VAL A 130 -10.73 9.25 -6.73
N GLY A 131 -9.85 10.08 -6.13
CA GLY A 131 -9.44 11.31 -6.78
C GLY A 131 -8.64 12.25 -5.88
N SER A 132 -8.47 13.48 -6.38
CA SER A 132 -7.68 14.52 -5.75
C SER A 132 -8.22 14.90 -4.35
N ARG A 133 -7.28 15.15 -3.42
CA ARG A 133 -7.60 15.76 -2.11
C ARG A 133 -7.99 17.24 -2.26
N LYS A 134 -7.64 17.86 -3.38
CA LYS A 134 -7.95 19.26 -3.73
C LYS A 134 -8.91 19.32 -4.92
N ALA A 135 -9.83 18.36 -4.99
CA ALA A 135 -10.79 18.23 -6.09
C ALA A 135 -11.60 19.51 -6.31
N GLY A 136 -11.73 19.89 -7.58
CA GLY A 136 -12.58 21.00 -8.00
C GLY A 136 -14.08 20.66 -7.89
N ALA A 137 -14.94 21.69 -7.99
CA ALA A 137 -16.40 21.52 -7.84
C ALA A 137 -16.98 20.46 -8.78
N LYS A 138 -16.52 20.42 -10.05
CA LYS A 138 -16.97 19.44 -11.05
C LYS A 138 -16.58 18.00 -10.70
N ALA A 139 -15.42 17.80 -10.08
CA ALA A 139 -15.00 16.49 -9.61
C ALA A 139 -15.82 16.03 -8.40
N LEU A 140 -16.18 16.93 -7.50
CA LEU A 140 -17.06 16.63 -6.37
C LEU A 140 -18.50 16.33 -6.84
N GLU A 141 -19.03 17.08 -7.80
CA GLU A 141 -20.34 16.84 -8.44
C GLU A 141 -20.37 15.47 -9.12
N PHE A 142 -19.35 15.12 -9.90
CA PHE A 142 -19.20 13.79 -10.49
C PHE A 142 -19.18 12.69 -9.43
N THR A 143 -18.43 12.92 -8.36
CA THR A 143 -18.34 11.98 -7.24
C THR A 143 -19.70 11.71 -6.61
N ASP A 144 -20.49 12.75 -6.39
CA ASP A 144 -21.86 12.66 -5.88
C ASP A 144 -22.77 11.85 -6.82
N HIS A 145 -22.73 12.16 -8.13
CA HIS A 145 -23.53 11.43 -9.13
C HIS A 145 -23.16 9.95 -9.19
N VAL A 146 -21.86 9.62 -9.23
CA VAL A 146 -21.42 8.22 -9.29
C VAL A 146 -21.75 7.47 -8.00
N ALA A 147 -21.59 8.11 -6.83
CA ALA A 147 -21.97 7.51 -5.55
C ALA A 147 -23.47 7.19 -5.50
N LYS A 148 -24.33 8.15 -5.82
CA LYS A 148 -25.78 7.97 -5.86
C LYS A 148 -26.22 6.94 -6.90
N LYS A 149 -25.56 6.91 -8.08
CA LYS A 149 -25.78 5.86 -9.08
C LYS A 149 -25.44 4.48 -8.52
N SER A 150 -24.27 4.35 -7.87
CA SER A 150 -23.83 3.08 -7.29
C SER A 150 -24.81 2.57 -6.23
N VAL A 151 -25.35 3.46 -5.40
CA VAL A 151 -26.41 3.12 -4.42
C VAL A 151 -27.65 2.58 -5.12
N LYS A 152 -28.13 3.21 -6.20
CA LYS A 152 -29.28 2.75 -6.99
C LYS A 152 -29.03 1.38 -7.64
N GLU A 153 -27.77 1.06 -7.93
CA GLU A 153 -27.33 -0.24 -8.49
C GLU A 153 -27.01 -1.27 -7.37
N PHE A 154 -27.31 -0.97 -6.11
CA PHE A 154 -27.03 -1.82 -4.95
C PHE A 154 -25.56 -2.18 -4.79
N LYS A 155 -24.65 -1.33 -5.23
CA LYS A 155 -23.21 -1.51 -5.10
C LYS A 155 -22.66 -0.80 -3.86
N VAL A 156 -21.70 -1.42 -3.22
CA VAL A 156 -20.94 -0.81 -2.11
C VAL A 156 -19.90 0.17 -2.66
N VAL A 157 -19.84 1.38 -2.10
CA VAL A 157 -18.81 2.37 -2.47
C VAL A 157 -17.58 2.19 -1.61
N VAL A 158 -16.45 1.91 -2.22
CA VAL A 158 -15.14 1.78 -1.54
C VAL A 158 -14.33 3.05 -1.78
N SER A 159 -13.87 3.67 -0.70
CA SER A 159 -12.96 4.80 -0.81
C SER A 159 -12.03 4.88 0.41
N GLY A 160 -11.13 5.87 0.42
CA GLY A 160 -10.32 6.17 1.58
C GLY A 160 -11.08 7.02 2.60
N PHE A 161 -10.35 7.80 3.33
CA PHE A 161 -10.90 8.81 4.25
C PHE A 161 -10.15 10.14 4.06
N ALA A 162 -9.66 10.40 2.87
CA ALA A 162 -8.97 11.64 2.56
C ALA A 162 -9.96 12.79 2.28
N LYS A 163 -9.49 14.02 2.42
CA LYS A 163 -10.27 15.20 1.97
C LYS A 163 -10.55 15.11 0.46
N GLY A 164 -11.52 15.84 -0.03
CA GLY A 164 -11.88 15.90 -1.44
C GLY A 164 -12.73 14.70 -1.87
N VAL A 165 -12.34 14.01 -2.93
CA VAL A 165 -13.14 12.95 -3.55
C VAL A 165 -13.51 11.82 -2.59
N ASP A 166 -12.56 11.31 -1.81
CA ASP A 166 -12.82 10.19 -0.89
C ASP A 166 -13.93 10.54 0.12
N LYS A 167 -13.83 11.73 0.70
CA LYS A 167 -14.83 12.20 1.67
C LYS A 167 -16.20 12.43 1.02
N GLN A 168 -16.23 13.06 -0.17
CA GLN A 168 -17.47 13.26 -0.92
C GLN A 168 -18.13 11.93 -1.26
N ALA A 169 -17.37 10.94 -1.71
CA ALA A 169 -17.88 9.61 -2.04
C ALA A 169 -18.59 8.96 -0.84
N LEU A 170 -17.96 9.03 0.35
CA LEU A 170 -18.54 8.50 1.58
C LEU A 170 -19.82 9.26 1.98
N ASP A 171 -19.74 10.59 2.07
CA ASP A 171 -20.84 11.43 2.54
C ASP A 171 -22.07 11.27 1.57
N SER A 172 -21.86 11.34 0.24
CA SER A 172 -22.94 11.14 -0.74
C SER A 172 -23.55 9.74 -0.70
N THR A 173 -22.75 8.72 -0.41
CA THR A 173 -23.25 7.34 -0.27
C THR A 173 -24.17 7.22 0.96
N ILE A 174 -23.76 7.78 2.09
CA ILE A 174 -24.55 7.77 3.33
C ILE A 174 -25.83 8.58 3.16
N GLU A 175 -25.76 9.79 2.58
CA GLU A 175 -26.91 10.63 2.29
C GLU A 175 -27.96 9.93 1.38
N ALA A 176 -27.49 9.06 0.49
CA ALA A 176 -28.36 8.25 -0.37
C ALA A 176 -28.82 6.94 0.27
N ASN A 177 -28.61 6.72 1.57
CA ASN A 177 -28.88 5.47 2.30
C ASN A 177 -28.18 4.25 1.69
N GLY A 178 -26.98 4.44 1.14
CA GLY A 178 -26.15 3.40 0.56
C GLY A 178 -25.13 2.83 1.53
N LYS A 179 -24.33 1.89 1.03
CA LYS A 179 -23.33 1.16 1.80
C LYS A 179 -21.92 1.54 1.37
N SER A 180 -21.01 1.66 2.33
CA SER A 180 -19.63 2.06 2.03
C SER A 180 -18.60 1.28 2.83
N ILE A 181 -17.41 1.12 2.23
CA ILE A 181 -16.21 0.62 2.89
C ILE A 181 -15.17 1.73 2.94
N ILE A 182 -14.75 2.10 4.14
CA ILE A 182 -13.65 3.04 4.40
C ILE A 182 -12.37 2.26 4.57
N VAL A 183 -11.39 2.44 3.68
CA VAL A 183 -10.06 1.83 3.82
C VAL A 183 -9.09 2.83 4.43
N LEU A 184 -8.54 2.50 5.60
CA LEU A 184 -7.72 3.41 6.38
C LEU A 184 -6.24 3.41 5.95
N PRO A 185 -5.55 4.56 6.01
CA PRO A 185 -4.11 4.69 5.81
C PRO A 185 -3.32 4.58 7.13
N GLN A 186 -3.86 3.90 8.12
CA GLN A 186 -3.34 3.79 9.49
C GLN A 186 -3.92 2.58 10.20
N GLY A 187 -3.39 2.24 11.37
CA GLY A 187 -3.95 1.19 12.21
C GLY A 187 -5.36 1.50 12.69
N ILE A 188 -6.19 0.47 12.78
CA ILE A 188 -7.62 0.64 13.05
C ILE A 188 -7.91 1.27 14.42
N LEU A 189 -7.09 0.99 15.43
CA LEU A 189 -7.23 1.54 16.78
C LEU A 189 -6.90 3.05 16.86
N THR A 190 -6.30 3.62 15.83
CA THR A 190 -5.94 5.06 15.80
C THR A 190 -6.98 5.95 15.11
N PHE A 191 -8.07 5.38 14.59
CA PHE A 191 -9.13 6.09 13.85
C PHE A 191 -10.27 6.61 14.76
N GLN A 192 -9.95 7.14 15.93
CA GLN A 192 -10.90 7.51 16.99
C GLN A 192 -11.96 8.53 16.56
N SER A 193 -11.54 9.66 15.95
CA SER A 193 -12.46 10.71 15.51
C SER A 193 -13.41 10.24 14.39
N GLY A 194 -12.94 9.35 13.53
CA GLY A 194 -13.75 8.77 12.46
C GLY A 194 -14.84 7.86 13.01
N PHE A 195 -14.52 7.00 13.98
CA PHE A 195 -15.51 6.14 14.63
C PHE A 195 -16.60 6.97 15.34
N LYS A 196 -16.22 8.06 16.01
CA LYS A 196 -17.20 8.95 16.63
C LYS A 196 -18.12 9.61 15.59
N LYS A 197 -17.57 10.08 14.48
CA LYS A 197 -18.34 10.79 13.44
C LYS A 197 -19.31 9.89 12.69
N TYR A 198 -18.89 8.65 12.36
CA TYR A 198 -19.68 7.69 11.57
C TYR A 198 -20.22 6.55 12.43
N TYR A 199 -20.43 6.80 13.73
CA TYR A 199 -20.89 5.77 14.67
C TYR A 199 -22.20 5.10 14.22
N GLU A 200 -23.23 5.90 13.95
CA GLU A 200 -24.54 5.37 13.54
C GLU A 200 -24.49 4.52 12.25
N PRO A 201 -23.91 5.00 11.12
CA PRO A 201 -23.80 4.19 9.92
C PRO A 201 -22.99 2.90 10.12
N ILE A 202 -21.98 2.90 11.02
CA ILE A 202 -21.21 1.70 11.32
C ILE A 202 -22.05 0.69 12.12
N VAL A 203 -22.77 1.15 13.14
CA VAL A 203 -23.64 0.29 13.98
C VAL A 203 -24.81 -0.27 13.17
N ASN A 204 -25.41 0.53 12.30
CA ASN A 204 -26.49 0.12 11.41
C ASN A 204 -26.03 -0.86 10.32
N GLY A 205 -24.70 -1.00 10.13
CA GLY A 205 -24.13 -1.92 9.14
C GLY A 205 -24.05 -1.35 7.72
N ASP A 206 -24.25 -0.03 7.56
CA ASP A 206 -24.14 0.67 6.27
C ASP A 206 -22.71 1.07 5.95
N VAL A 207 -21.85 1.21 6.97
CA VAL A 207 -20.43 1.54 6.82
C VAL A 207 -19.57 0.48 7.48
N LEU A 208 -18.59 -0.02 6.72
CA LEU A 208 -17.50 -0.85 7.22
C LEU A 208 -16.20 -0.05 7.22
N VAL A 209 -15.47 -0.06 8.31
CA VAL A 209 -14.12 0.49 8.39
C VAL A 209 -13.11 -0.65 8.33
N LEU A 210 -12.11 -0.53 7.47
CA LEU A 210 -11.09 -1.55 7.20
C LEU A 210 -9.68 -0.94 7.28
N SER A 211 -8.78 -1.66 7.94
CA SER A 211 -7.34 -1.42 7.90
C SER A 211 -6.59 -2.73 7.65
N THR A 212 -5.42 -2.64 7.03
CA THR A 212 -4.49 -3.76 6.80
C THR A 212 -3.16 -3.57 7.54
N PHE A 213 -3.03 -2.44 8.23
CA PHE A 213 -1.80 -2.05 8.92
C PHE A 213 -1.83 -2.47 10.40
N PHE A 214 -0.66 -2.50 11.03
CA PHE A 214 -0.56 -2.81 12.45
C PHE A 214 -1.58 -1.99 13.26
N PRO A 215 -2.36 -2.59 14.16
CA PRO A 215 -3.54 -1.94 14.76
C PRO A 215 -3.29 -0.58 15.41
N LYS A 216 -2.10 -0.36 15.96
CA LYS A 216 -1.68 0.91 16.60
C LYS A 216 -0.80 1.79 15.70
N ALA A 217 -0.63 1.45 14.43
CA ALA A 217 0.15 2.28 13.51
C ALA A 217 -0.48 3.66 13.32
N GLY A 218 0.31 4.71 13.50
CA GLY A 218 -0.11 6.07 13.19
C GLY A 218 -0.27 6.31 11.69
N TRP A 219 -0.84 7.45 11.33
CA TRP A 219 -0.92 7.88 9.94
C TRP A 219 0.49 8.17 9.38
N ASP A 220 0.76 7.67 8.19
CA ASP A 220 2.01 7.91 7.45
C ASP A 220 1.73 8.01 5.95
N VAL A 221 2.57 8.78 5.22
CA VAL A 221 2.41 8.97 3.76
C VAL A 221 2.61 7.66 3.00
N GLY A 222 3.57 6.84 3.42
CA GLY A 222 3.82 5.53 2.80
C GLY A 222 2.62 4.59 2.97
N LEU A 223 2.02 4.55 4.17
CA LEU A 223 0.80 3.79 4.42
C LEU A 223 -0.38 4.31 3.59
N ALA A 224 -0.48 5.64 3.42
CA ALA A 224 -1.52 6.24 2.59
C ALA A 224 -1.37 5.87 1.11
N MET A 225 -0.15 5.73 0.61
CA MET A 225 0.12 5.25 -0.76
C MET A 225 -0.17 3.75 -0.89
N ALA A 226 0.32 2.93 0.05
CA ALA A 226 0.10 1.49 0.05
C ALA A 226 -1.40 1.14 0.13
N ARG A 227 -2.18 1.87 0.91
CA ARG A 227 -3.62 1.69 1.08
C ARG A 227 -4.40 1.77 -0.24
N ASN A 228 -3.95 2.57 -1.21
CA ASN A 228 -4.66 2.71 -2.47
C ASN A 228 -4.82 1.39 -3.23
N ALA A 229 -3.83 0.51 -3.17
CA ALA A 229 -3.93 -0.82 -3.76
C ALA A 229 -5.13 -1.62 -3.20
N TYR A 230 -5.46 -1.44 -1.93
CA TYR A 230 -6.59 -2.13 -1.28
C TYR A 230 -7.93 -1.54 -1.68
N ILE A 231 -8.04 -0.21 -1.86
CA ILE A 231 -9.25 0.42 -2.41
C ILE A 231 -9.53 -0.14 -3.81
N TYR A 232 -8.52 -0.14 -4.67
CA TYR A 232 -8.64 -0.67 -6.03
C TYR A 232 -8.90 -2.19 -6.01
N GLY A 233 -8.28 -2.91 -5.08
CA GLY A 233 -8.40 -4.36 -4.93
C GLY A 233 -9.80 -4.83 -4.51
N LEU A 234 -10.50 -4.07 -3.68
CA LEU A 234 -11.84 -4.40 -3.18
C LEU A 234 -12.97 -4.15 -4.20
N ALA A 235 -12.73 -3.41 -5.26
CA ALA A 235 -13.76 -3.03 -6.20
C ALA A 235 -13.64 -3.77 -7.54
N LYS A 236 -14.73 -3.97 -8.26
CA LYS A 236 -14.74 -4.47 -9.64
C LYS A 236 -14.48 -3.35 -10.65
N GLU A 237 -14.97 -2.16 -10.36
CA GLU A 237 -14.90 -0.97 -11.19
C GLU A 237 -14.32 0.20 -10.39
N ILE A 238 -13.54 1.05 -11.05
CA ILE A 238 -12.86 2.16 -10.40
C ILE A 238 -13.21 3.44 -11.14
N TYR A 239 -13.82 4.41 -10.44
CA TYR A 239 -14.17 5.72 -10.96
C TYR A 239 -13.19 6.78 -10.44
N VAL A 240 -12.57 7.51 -11.35
CA VAL A 240 -11.60 8.58 -11.07
C VAL A 240 -12.25 9.92 -11.36
N ALA A 241 -12.52 10.71 -10.33
CA ALA A 241 -13.15 12.01 -10.48
C ALA A 241 -12.15 13.06 -10.99
N GLU A 242 -10.96 13.12 -10.39
CA GLU A 242 -9.91 14.05 -10.76
C GLU A 242 -8.54 13.52 -10.32
N SER A 243 -7.53 13.66 -11.18
CA SER A 243 -6.15 13.29 -10.87
C SER A 243 -5.18 14.36 -11.35
N ASP A 244 -4.15 14.62 -10.57
CA ASP A 244 -2.93 15.28 -11.04
C ASP A 244 -2.06 14.26 -11.78
N SER A 245 -0.99 14.74 -12.47
CA SER A 245 -0.02 13.88 -13.18
C SER A 245 0.98 13.18 -12.25
N LYS A 246 0.77 13.23 -10.94
CA LYS A 246 1.57 12.58 -9.89
C LYS A 246 0.77 12.41 -8.61
N GLY A 247 1.25 11.57 -7.70
CA GLY A 247 0.62 11.33 -6.40
C GLY A 247 -0.30 10.12 -6.40
N GLY A 248 -0.97 9.88 -5.26
CA GLY A 248 -1.63 8.60 -4.96
C GLY A 248 -2.71 8.17 -5.95
N THR A 249 -3.52 9.11 -6.47
CA THR A 249 -4.54 8.78 -7.47
C THR A 249 -3.88 8.38 -8.80
N TRP A 250 -2.91 9.16 -9.26
CA TRP A 250 -2.17 8.88 -10.49
C TRP A 250 -1.49 7.51 -10.43
N GLU A 251 -0.67 7.27 -9.40
CA GLU A 251 0.07 6.01 -9.23
C GLU A 251 -0.89 4.81 -9.13
N GLY A 252 -2.00 4.98 -8.39
CA GLY A 252 -3.01 3.93 -8.27
C GLY A 252 -3.68 3.59 -9.59
N VAL A 253 -3.99 4.58 -10.44
CA VAL A 253 -4.56 4.36 -11.78
C VAL A 253 -3.55 3.65 -12.67
N ILE A 254 -2.29 4.10 -12.68
CA ILE A 254 -1.23 3.46 -13.49
C ILE A 254 -1.02 1.99 -13.08
N ASP A 255 -0.95 1.69 -11.78
CA ASP A 255 -0.88 0.29 -11.30
C ASP A 255 -2.14 -0.49 -11.69
N GLY A 256 -3.32 0.10 -11.55
CA GLY A 256 -4.57 -0.51 -11.93
C GLY A 256 -4.65 -0.84 -13.43
N LEU A 257 -4.22 0.06 -14.32
CA LEU A 257 -4.16 -0.18 -15.77
C LEU A 257 -3.18 -1.31 -16.10
N LYS A 258 -2.00 -1.36 -15.48
CA LYS A 258 -1.04 -2.48 -15.62
C LYS A 258 -1.65 -3.82 -15.21
N ARG A 259 -2.55 -3.83 -14.24
CA ARG A 259 -3.30 -5.01 -13.78
C ARG A 259 -4.59 -5.24 -14.58
N GLN A 260 -4.79 -4.54 -15.70
CA GLN A 260 -5.97 -4.67 -16.57
C GLN A 260 -7.30 -4.43 -15.83
N ARG A 261 -7.32 -3.49 -14.87
CA ARG A 261 -8.51 -3.15 -14.12
C ARG A 261 -9.44 -2.25 -14.95
N LYS A 262 -10.75 -2.36 -14.76
CA LYS A 262 -11.73 -1.46 -15.37
C LYS A 262 -11.69 -0.11 -14.66
N ILE A 263 -11.08 0.88 -15.30
CA ILE A 263 -10.90 2.22 -14.76
C ILE A 263 -11.64 3.22 -15.63
N TYR A 264 -12.56 3.94 -15.02
CA TYR A 264 -13.40 4.97 -15.63
C TYR A 264 -12.92 6.34 -15.15
N VAL A 265 -12.57 7.21 -16.06
CA VAL A 265 -12.06 8.56 -15.76
C VAL A 265 -13.05 9.59 -16.24
N ARG A 266 -13.46 10.50 -15.36
CA ARG A 266 -14.32 11.63 -15.74
C ARG A 266 -13.65 12.44 -16.83
N TYR A 267 -14.40 12.67 -17.93
CA TYR A 267 -13.93 13.55 -18.99
C TYR A 267 -13.90 15.00 -18.46
N PRO A 268 -12.75 15.69 -18.49
CA PRO A 268 -12.65 17.04 -17.94
C PRO A 268 -13.26 18.07 -18.88
N GLU A 269 -13.73 19.19 -18.33
CA GLU A 269 -14.13 20.36 -19.12
C GLU A 269 -12.89 21.08 -19.69
N PRO A 270 -13.01 21.83 -20.80
CA PRO A 270 -11.85 22.40 -21.50
C PRO A 270 -10.96 23.35 -20.68
N LYS A 271 -11.49 23.91 -19.59
CA LYS A 271 -10.77 24.87 -18.71
C LYS A 271 -10.16 24.21 -17.47
N GLU A 272 -10.41 22.92 -17.22
CA GLU A 272 -9.90 22.24 -16.05
C GLU A 272 -8.41 21.88 -16.21
N LYS A 273 -7.66 22.19 -15.16
CA LYS A 273 -6.21 21.87 -15.09
C LYS A 273 -6.01 20.57 -14.27
N ASN A 274 -6.29 19.42 -14.89
CA ASN A 274 -6.03 18.11 -14.30
C ASN A 274 -5.41 17.16 -15.32
N ALA A 275 -5.05 15.96 -14.91
CA ALA A 275 -4.41 14.95 -15.77
C ALA A 275 -5.38 13.88 -16.28
N ASN A 276 -6.69 14.06 -16.16
CA ASN A 276 -7.67 13.03 -16.53
C ASN A 276 -7.54 12.61 -18.01
N LEU A 277 -7.34 13.55 -18.93
CA LEU A 277 -7.14 13.22 -20.36
C LEU A 277 -5.92 12.31 -20.56
N LYS A 278 -4.81 12.56 -19.85
CA LYS A 278 -3.62 11.71 -19.93
C LYS A 278 -3.89 10.28 -19.46
N LEU A 279 -4.75 10.11 -18.44
CA LEU A 279 -5.16 8.77 -17.99
C LEU A 279 -5.99 8.05 -19.05
N VAL A 280 -6.83 8.77 -19.80
CA VAL A 280 -7.58 8.21 -20.94
C VAL A 280 -6.63 7.81 -22.08
N GLU A 281 -5.63 8.64 -22.40
CA GLU A 281 -4.57 8.32 -23.37
C GLU A 281 -3.79 7.06 -22.99
N LEU A 282 -3.62 6.79 -21.67
CA LEU A 282 -2.97 5.61 -21.13
C LEU A 282 -3.88 4.38 -21.05
N GLY A 283 -5.13 4.46 -21.54
CA GLY A 283 -6.03 3.33 -21.68
C GLY A 283 -7.19 3.26 -20.68
N ALA A 284 -7.38 4.28 -19.84
CA ALA A 284 -8.58 4.37 -19.03
C ALA A 284 -9.82 4.71 -19.89
N LEU A 285 -11.00 4.24 -19.45
CA LEU A 285 -12.26 4.51 -20.14
C LEU A 285 -12.78 5.91 -19.79
N SER A 286 -13.09 6.70 -20.79
CA SER A 286 -13.67 8.04 -20.57
C SER A 286 -15.16 7.95 -20.23
N VAL A 287 -15.61 8.72 -19.21
CA VAL A 287 -17.02 8.77 -18.79
C VAL A 287 -17.51 10.22 -18.63
N ASN A 288 -18.81 10.42 -18.87
CA ASN A 288 -19.50 11.69 -18.60
C ASN A 288 -19.79 11.88 -17.10
N MET A 289 -20.49 12.97 -16.75
CA MET A 289 -20.85 13.30 -15.36
C MET A 289 -21.71 12.24 -14.67
N ASP A 290 -22.46 11.42 -15.43
CA ASP A 290 -23.28 10.33 -14.89
C ASP A 290 -22.52 8.98 -14.82
N GLY A 291 -21.22 8.99 -15.12
CA GLY A 291 -20.41 7.76 -15.17
C GLY A 291 -20.76 6.82 -16.33
N LYS A 292 -21.33 7.35 -17.43
CA LYS A 292 -21.59 6.59 -18.67
C LYS A 292 -20.43 6.77 -19.62
N ILE A 293 -19.98 5.68 -20.25
CA ILE A 293 -18.89 5.71 -21.23
C ILE A 293 -19.23 6.69 -22.35
N VAL A 294 -18.29 7.57 -22.67
CA VAL A 294 -18.36 8.46 -23.82
C VAL A 294 -17.26 8.07 -24.82
N ALA A 295 -17.61 8.13 -26.12
CA ALA A 295 -16.62 7.89 -27.17
C ALA A 295 -15.51 8.96 -27.05
N SER A 296 -14.32 8.56 -26.64
CA SER A 296 -13.17 9.43 -26.61
C SER A 296 -12.68 9.64 -28.05
N LYS A 297 -12.48 10.91 -28.47
CA LYS A 297 -11.74 11.23 -29.71
C LYS A 297 -10.24 10.94 -29.55
N VAL A 298 -9.80 10.59 -28.35
CA VAL A 298 -8.42 10.23 -28.01
C VAL A 298 -8.24 8.75 -28.30
N MET A 299 -7.48 8.41 -29.33
CA MET A 299 -7.04 7.03 -29.54
C MET A 299 -6.00 6.66 -28.48
N PRO A 300 -6.14 5.51 -27.78
CA PRO A 300 -5.09 5.06 -26.89
C PRO A 300 -3.79 4.89 -27.68
N SER A 301 -2.70 5.43 -27.17
CA SER A 301 -1.38 5.18 -27.73
C SER A 301 -1.05 3.70 -27.54
N LYS A 302 -0.97 2.96 -28.65
CA LYS A 302 -0.70 1.49 -28.67
C LYS A 302 0.68 1.09 -28.10
N GLU A 303 1.55 2.06 -27.83
CA GLU A 303 2.96 1.79 -27.52
C GLU A 303 3.27 1.39 -26.07
N LEU A 304 2.31 1.42 -25.14
CA LEU A 304 2.59 1.14 -23.72
C LEU A 304 2.21 -0.25 -23.23
N PHE A 305 1.50 -1.05 -24.01
CA PHE A 305 1.05 -2.38 -23.61
C PHE A 305 1.10 -3.37 -24.80
N GLU A 306 2.28 -3.66 -25.33
CA GLU A 306 2.41 -4.91 -26.10
C GLU A 306 2.21 -6.08 -25.13
N PRO A 307 1.32 -7.03 -25.43
CA PRO A 307 1.27 -8.26 -24.67
C PRO A 307 2.60 -8.98 -24.90
N VAL A 308 3.37 -9.14 -23.83
CA VAL A 308 4.53 -10.05 -23.87
C VAL A 308 4.00 -11.40 -24.35
N SER A 309 4.38 -11.78 -25.57
CA SER A 309 4.09 -13.08 -26.14
C SER A 309 4.51 -14.16 -25.13
N LYS A 310 3.65 -15.17 -24.96
CA LYS A 310 3.97 -16.38 -24.21
C LYS A 310 5.14 -17.10 -24.89
N ASN A 311 6.36 -16.66 -24.65
CA ASN A 311 7.53 -17.47 -24.86
C ASN A 311 7.90 -18.04 -23.49
N GLU A 312 7.95 -19.33 -23.43
CA GLU A 312 8.43 -20.12 -22.30
C GLU A 312 9.77 -19.54 -21.83
N VAL A 313 9.75 -18.92 -20.64
CA VAL A 313 10.97 -18.46 -20.01
C VAL A 313 11.62 -19.68 -19.38
N LYS A 314 12.61 -20.24 -20.10
CA LYS A 314 13.66 -21.02 -19.46
C LYS A 314 14.37 -20.09 -18.48
N GLU A 315 14.46 -20.50 -17.22
CA GLU A 315 15.24 -19.80 -16.21
C GLU A 315 16.68 -19.63 -16.69
N PRO A 316 17.21 -18.42 -16.77
CA PRO A 316 18.66 -18.24 -16.90
C PRO A 316 19.28 -18.27 -15.52
N SER A 317 20.24 -19.16 -15.35
CA SER A 317 21.23 -19.09 -14.27
C SER A 317 21.84 -17.69 -14.22
N ALA A 318 21.86 -17.14 -13.03
CA ALA A 318 22.34 -15.79 -12.76
C ALA A 318 23.84 -15.64 -13.12
N THR A 319 24.11 -14.78 -14.09
CA THR A 319 25.34 -13.99 -14.13
C THR A 319 24.89 -12.53 -14.15
N TYR A 320 25.15 -11.83 -13.07
CA TYR A 320 24.89 -10.39 -12.93
C TYR A 320 25.95 -9.63 -13.73
N GLU A 321 25.52 -8.97 -14.80
CA GLU A 321 26.16 -7.75 -15.27
C GLU A 321 25.08 -6.65 -15.26
N ASP A 322 25.08 -5.86 -14.18
CA ASP A 322 24.11 -4.81 -13.97
C ASP A 322 24.80 -3.45 -14.19
N GLY A 323 24.40 -2.76 -15.25
CA GLY A 323 24.75 -1.37 -15.49
C GLY A 323 24.01 -0.39 -14.59
N LYS A 324 23.77 -0.70 -13.33
CA LYS A 324 23.30 0.26 -12.33
C LYS A 324 24.44 1.17 -11.91
N ARG A 325 24.31 2.44 -12.21
CA ARG A 325 25.15 3.50 -11.67
C ARG A 325 25.23 3.36 -10.14
N ASP A 326 26.42 3.06 -9.62
CA ASP A 326 26.66 2.98 -8.18
C ASP A 326 26.78 4.40 -7.61
N ILE A 327 25.64 4.98 -7.25
CA ILE A 327 25.52 6.35 -6.74
C ILE A 327 26.39 6.55 -5.49
N GLU A 328 26.60 5.54 -4.67
CA GLU A 328 27.44 5.63 -3.47
C GLU A 328 28.90 5.81 -3.86
N ASN A 329 29.42 5.01 -4.76
CA ASN A 329 30.77 5.14 -5.27
C ASN A 329 30.97 6.47 -6.01
N ASP A 330 30.03 6.91 -6.83
CA ASP A 330 30.06 8.22 -7.51
C ASP A 330 30.18 9.37 -6.49
N ILE A 331 29.43 9.31 -5.39
CA ILE A 331 29.50 10.31 -4.31
C ILE A 331 30.89 10.26 -3.61
N LEU A 332 31.35 9.07 -3.27
CA LEU A 332 32.67 8.92 -2.60
C LEU A 332 33.83 9.38 -3.49
N GLU A 333 33.78 9.11 -4.80
CA GLU A 333 34.76 9.62 -5.76
C GLU A 333 34.71 11.14 -5.88
N LEU A 334 33.54 11.75 -5.88
CA LEU A 334 33.43 13.21 -5.87
C LEU A 334 34.00 13.80 -4.59
N LEU A 335 33.73 13.19 -3.43
CA LEU A 335 34.21 13.65 -2.12
C LEU A 335 35.71 13.41 -1.92
N ASN A 336 36.34 12.54 -2.71
CA ASN A 336 37.81 12.44 -2.79
C ASN A 336 38.47 13.68 -3.40
N LYS A 337 37.73 14.39 -4.26
CA LYS A 337 38.25 15.57 -4.97
C LYS A 337 38.12 16.87 -4.18
N GLY A 338 37.35 16.84 -3.06
CA GLY A 338 37.17 18.03 -2.24
C GLY A 338 35.96 17.95 -1.29
N THR A 339 35.57 19.12 -0.82
CA THR A 339 34.50 19.31 0.16
C THR A 339 33.35 20.01 -0.50
N TYR A 340 32.14 19.39 -0.45
CA TYR A 340 30.97 19.84 -1.19
C TYR A 340 29.76 20.00 -0.29
N THR A 341 28.89 20.92 -0.61
CA THR A 341 27.53 21.03 -0.03
C THR A 341 26.58 20.03 -0.69
N THR A 342 25.43 19.75 -0.06
CA THR A 342 24.39 18.89 -0.64
C THR A 342 23.96 19.37 -2.04
N LYS A 343 23.84 20.68 -2.26
CA LYS A 343 23.46 21.26 -3.56
C LYS A 343 24.51 21.01 -4.64
N GLU A 344 25.78 21.18 -4.31
CA GLU A 344 26.89 20.95 -5.23
C GLU A 344 26.99 19.48 -5.64
N ILE A 345 26.78 18.55 -4.71
CA ILE A 345 26.76 17.11 -5.00
C ILE A 345 25.61 16.75 -5.94
N LEU A 346 24.39 17.27 -5.68
CA LEU A 346 23.22 17.06 -6.55
C LEU A 346 23.49 17.52 -7.98
N LEU A 347 24.09 18.70 -8.14
CA LEU A 347 24.42 19.27 -9.43
C LEU A 347 25.54 18.51 -10.15
N ALA A 348 26.64 18.22 -9.45
CA ALA A 348 27.80 17.56 -10.02
C ALA A 348 27.48 16.15 -10.54
N LEU A 349 26.68 15.40 -9.80
CA LEU A 349 26.35 14.02 -10.13
C LEU A 349 25.00 13.89 -10.87
N LYS A 350 24.29 15.01 -11.11
CA LYS A 350 22.95 15.05 -11.74
C LYS A 350 21.97 14.05 -11.09
N LEU A 351 21.96 14.03 -9.75
CA LEU A 351 21.08 13.12 -9.00
C LEU A 351 19.66 13.67 -8.95
N ASP A 352 18.69 12.84 -9.27
CA ASP A 352 17.25 13.11 -9.10
C ASP A 352 16.78 12.85 -7.66
N TRP A 353 17.56 13.38 -6.69
CA TRP A 353 17.25 13.32 -5.27
C TRP A 353 16.92 14.71 -4.74
N ASP A 354 16.00 14.76 -3.77
CA ASP A 354 15.83 16.00 -3.00
C ASP A 354 17.00 16.20 -2.00
N SER A 355 17.26 17.47 -1.61
CA SER A 355 18.34 17.83 -0.72
C SER A 355 18.25 17.16 0.67
N ARG A 356 17.04 16.83 1.15
CA ARG A 356 16.85 16.15 2.44
C ARG A 356 17.24 14.68 2.35
N LYS A 357 16.86 14.00 1.28
CA LYS A 357 17.20 12.59 1.01
C LYS A 357 18.74 12.44 0.93
N LEU A 358 19.40 13.29 0.15
CA LEU A 358 20.85 13.25 0.04
C LEU A 358 21.55 13.60 1.36
N THR A 359 21.09 14.62 2.09
CA THR A 359 21.66 14.97 3.41
C THR A 359 21.56 13.82 4.40
N ASN A 360 20.44 13.10 4.43
CA ASN A 360 20.26 11.95 5.30
C ASN A 360 21.17 10.78 4.91
N PHE A 361 21.37 10.54 3.61
CA PHE A 361 22.31 9.54 3.10
C PHE A 361 23.74 9.86 3.51
N LEU A 362 24.21 11.10 3.27
CA LEU A 362 25.57 11.55 3.58
C LEU A 362 25.88 11.46 5.09
N LYS A 363 24.91 11.82 5.96
CA LYS A 363 25.09 11.74 7.42
C LYS A 363 25.11 10.31 7.97
N LYS A 364 24.52 9.35 7.26
CA LYS A 364 24.47 7.94 7.70
C LYS A 364 25.63 7.11 7.16
N ASN A 365 26.38 7.62 6.19
CA ASN A 365 27.48 6.88 5.57
C ASN A 365 28.75 7.03 6.41
N PRO A 366 29.35 5.92 6.93
CA PRO A 366 30.54 5.96 7.78
C PRO A 366 31.80 6.48 7.06
N ASN A 367 31.80 6.41 5.73
CA ASN A 367 32.92 6.89 4.90
C ASN A 367 32.85 8.39 4.59
N ILE A 368 31.90 9.11 5.16
CA ILE A 368 31.67 10.54 4.89
C ILE A 368 31.72 11.33 6.20
N LYS A 369 32.59 12.35 6.22
CA LYS A 369 32.73 13.30 7.34
C LYS A 369 31.86 14.54 7.07
N VAL A 370 31.12 14.96 8.08
CA VAL A 370 30.32 16.20 8.06
C VAL A 370 31.15 17.34 8.64
N ILE A 371 31.28 18.41 7.87
CA ILE A 371 31.92 19.65 8.32
C ILE A 371 30.81 20.63 8.70
N ALA A 372 30.78 21.03 9.96
CA ALA A 372 29.79 21.97 10.48
C ALA A 372 29.89 23.34 9.79
N GLY A 373 28.75 23.90 9.40
CA GLY A 373 28.64 25.19 8.75
C GLY A 373 27.21 25.47 8.30
N LYS A 374 26.92 26.67 7.82
CA LYS A 374 25.63 27.03 7.19
C LYS A 374 25.91 27.54 5.76
N PRO A 375 25.73 26.71 4.72
CA PRO A 375 25.31 25.30 4.74
C PRO A 375 26.42 24.33 5.20
N ALA A 376 26.00 23.14 5.72
CA ALA A 376 26.95 22.06 6.06
C ALA A 376 27.61 21.52 4.80
N LYS A 377 28.91 21.14 4.94
CA LYS A 377 29.69 20.54 3.86
C LYS A 377 30.08 19.10 4.20
N PHE A 378 30.37 18.32 3.19
CA PHE A 378 30.68 16.90 3.27
C PHE A 378 32.00 16.62 2.56
N THR A 379 32.82 15.73 3.14
CA THR A 379 34.08 15.26 2.57
C THR A 379 34.25 13.79 2.90
N ARG A 380 35.19 13.11 2.26
CA ARG A 380 35.54 11.73 2.59
C ARG A 380 36.16 11.63 3.97
N ASN A 381 35.91 10.54 4.67
CA ASN A 381 36.47 10.26 5.99
C ASN A 381 37.80 9.50 5.81
N ASP A 382 38.93 10.12 6.06
CA ASP A 382 40.29 9.56 5.86
C ASP A 382 40.71 8.53 6.92
N LEU A 383 39.81 8.07 7.77
CA LEU A 383 40.10 7.18 8.90
C LEU A 383 40.14 5.68 8.56
N ILE A 384 40.18 5.28 7.26
CA ILE A 384 40.43 3.89 6.87
C ILE A 384 41.52 3.85 5.80
N SER A 385 42.77 4.11 6.20
CA SER A 385 43.93 3.56 5.50
C SER A 385 44.22 2.22 6.14
N PRO A 386 44.34 1.10 5.39
CA PRO A 386 44.94 -0.10 5.95
C PRO A 386 46.40 0.23 6.25
N SER A 387 46.83 0.08 7.50
CA SER A 387 48.22 0.10 7.84
C SER A 387 48.92 -1.04 7.09
N LEU A 388 49.74 -0.69 6.11
CA LEU A 388 50.82 -1.53 5.67
C LEU A 388 51.83 -1.58 6.83
N PHE A 389 52.19 -2.80 7.25
CA PHE A 389 53.11 -3.23 8.30
C PHE A 389 52.50 -3.58 9.65
N GLY A 390 52.33 -4.91 9.83
CA GLY A 390 52.06 -5.61 11.04
C GLY A 390 51.59 -7.00 10.78
#